data_5848788c99bc8ae3206b2aa47ccbe0c2
#
_entry.id   5848788c99bc8ae3206b2aa47ccbe0c2
#
_cell.length_a   1.000
_cell.length_b   1.000
_cell.length_c   1.000
_cell.angle_alpha   90.00
_cell.angle_beta   90.00
_cell.angle_gamma   90.00
#
_symmetry.space_group_name_H-M   'P 1'
#
loop_
_entity.id
_entity.type
_entity.pdbx_description
1 polymer ?
#
loop_
_entity_poly.entity_id
_entity_poly.type
_entity_poly.pdbx_seq_one_letter_code
_entity_poly.pdbx_strand_id
1 'polypeptide(L)'
;MNRLNSILLAGICLLGPVGLSAQDATIRIHDAGTGVTIPAEIYGQFSEHLGRCIYGGLWVGEDSDVPNVNGYRKDVFDALKALKVPVMRWPGGCFADDYHWMDGIGPQEKRAYISNTNWGGTLEDNSFGTHEFLNLCEMLDIEPYISGNVGSGSVEEMAKWVEYMTSDAKSTMADLRRANGRQEPWKVKYFGIGNEAWGCGGNMTPEYYSDLYRRYATYLRDYSGNRLYKIASGASDYDYNWTRVLMKNIGRKGMKGISLHYYTVINWRDKGAATKFSDKEYYNILSKSIEIEDVLKKHIDIMDELDPQGNVDLLLDEWGTWYNVEPGTNPGHLYQQNTMRDAIVAALNFDIFHKYTRRLKMANIAQVVNVLQAMILTNEREMVLTPTYHVFEMYNVHQDAEYLAADCLTPKTACDRKVDVPQVDVTASRKDGMMNISLVNTDLKKPMKVLVAFDSPKAVSEVLSARVLTSGDARDYNDFGSADKVAPVAFKAYKLTKAGLEVTLPPCSVVALSAK
;
A
#
# COMPACT_ATOMS: atom_id res chain seq x y z
N MET A 1 -51.51 -23.41 11.83
CA MET A 1 -51.67 -22.46 12.96
C MET A 1 -50.62 -22.83 13.99
N ASN A 2 -49.57 -22.04 14.13
CA ASN A 2 -48.85 -21.79 15.36
C ASN A 2 -47.70 -20.82 15.00
N ARG A 3 -47.85 -19.60 15.46
CA ARG A 3 -46.85 -18.52 15.37
C ARG A 3 -45.89 -18.69 16.54
N LEU A 4 -44.59 -18.77 16.26
CA LEU A 4 -43.54 -18.53 17.28
C LEU A 4 -43.08 -17.10 17.16
N ASN A 5 -43.31 -16.30 18.19
CA ASN A 5 -42.81 -14.97 18.38
C ASN A 5 -41.32 -15.07 18.83
N SER A 6 -40.40 -14.46 18.08
CA SER A 6 -39.06 -14.20 18.54
C SER A 6 -39.00 -12.89 19.33
N ILE A 7 -38.71 -13.00 20.61
CA ILE A 7 -38.49 -11.87 21.51
C ILE A 7 -37.02 -11.46 21.39
N LEU A 8 -36.77 -10.27 20.83
CA LEU A 8 -35.48 -9.60 20.92
C LEU A 8 -35.36 -8.97 22.32
N LEU A 9 -34.47 -9.49 23.15
CA LEU A 9 -34.06 -8.84 24.40
C LEU A 9 -32.92 -7.84 24.08
N ALA A 10 -33.26 -6.56 24.05
CA ALA A 10 -32.28 -5.48 24.06
C ALA A 10 -31.83 -5.28 25.52
N GLY A 11 -30.62 -5.73 25.84
CA GLY A 11 -29.97 -5.47 27.12
C GLY A 11 -29.45 -4.05 27.18
N ILE A 12 -30.22 -3.11 27.76
CA ILE A 12 -29.71 -1.79 28.13
C ILE A 12 -28.93 -1.92 29.43
N CYS A 13 -27.60 -1.94 29.36
CA CYS A 13 -26.74 -1.76 30.54
C CYS A 13 -26.76 -0.27 30.93
N LEU A 14 -27.45 0.07 32.00
CA LEU A 14 -27.38 1.36 32.69
C LEU A 14 -26.00 1.48 33.36
N LEU A 15 -25.10 2.25 32.77
CA LEU A 15 -23.88 2.71 33.43
C LEU A 15 -24.25 3.94 34.29
N GLY A 16 -24.09 3.80 35.61
CA GLY A 16 -24.28 4.91 36.57
C GLY A 16 -23.20 6.01 36.36
N PRO A 17 -23.46 7.26 36.81
CA PRO A 17 -22.51 8.34 36.60
C PRO A 17 -21.31 8.23 37.55
N VAL A 18 -20.22 7.70 37.04
CA VAL A 18 -18.89 7.97 37.59
C VAL A 18 -18.44 9.28 36.94
N GLY A 19 -18.03 10.26 37.76
CA GLY A 19 -17.57 11.56 37.28
C GLY A 19 -16.39 11.45 36.35
N LEU A 20 -16.67 11.25 35.05
CA LEU A 20 -15.74 11.27 33.95
C LEU A 20 -15.54 12.72 33.52
N SER A 21 -14.29 13.20 33.50
CA SER A 21 -13.95 14.37 32.70
C SER A 21 -14.47 14.08 31.28
N ALA A 22 -15.22 14.99 30.67
CA ALA A 22 -15.84 14.77 29.37
C ALA A 22 -14.77 14.34 28.36
N GLN A 23 -14.87 13.10 27.89
CA GLN A 23 -14.04 12.57 26.81
C GLN A 23 -14.63 13.03 25.48
N ASP A 24 -13.78 13.39 24.52
CA ASP A 24 -14.22 13.78 23.18
C ASP A 24 -14.54 12.54 22.32
N ALA A 25 -13.86 11.41 22.58
CA ALA A 25 -14.09 10.14 21.91
C ALA A 25 -13.87 8.96 22.86
N THR A 26 -14.52 7.84 22.57
CA THR A 26 -14.33 6.57 23.30
C THR A 26 -14.07 5.45 22.32
N ILE A 27 -13.03 4.68 22.57
CA ILE A 27 -12.65 3.50 21.81
C ILE A 27 -12.81 2.29 22.73
N ARG A 28 -13.35 1.20 22.19
CA ARG A 28 -13.37 -0.10 22.83
C ARG A 28 -12.65 -1.14 21.98
N ILE A 29 -11.54 -1.68 22.46
CA ILE A 29 -10.78 -2.73 21.79
C ILE A 29 -11.27 -4.09 22.31
N HIS A 30 -11.67 -4.96 21.35
CA HIS A 30 -12.10 -6.33 21.61
C HIS A 30 -10.87 -7.23 21.68
N ASP A 31 -10.30 -7.37 22.87
CA ASP A 31 -9.01 -8.01 23.11
C ASP A 31 -9.05 -9.55 23.17
N ALA A 32 -10.22 -10.16 22.89
CA ALA A 32 -10.32 -11.62 22.69
C ALA A 32 -9.61 -12.11 21.43
N GLY A 33 -9.35 -11.19 20.46
CA GLY A 33 -8.75 -11.48 19.18
C GLY A 33 -9.77 -11.89 18.11
N THR A 34 -9.41 -11.72 16.86
CA THR A 34 -10.24 -12.08 15.71
C THR A 34 -9.81 -13.39 15.05
N GLY A 35 -8.63 -13.91 15.37
CA GLY A 35 -7.98 -15.01 14.66
C GLY A 35 -7.52 -14.65 13.24
N VAL A 36 -7.56 -13.36 12.87
CA VAL A 36 -7.17 -12.87 11.54
C VAL A 36 -5.84 -12.14 11.65
N THR A 37 -4.86 -12.57 10.88
CA THR A 37 -3.55 -11.91 10.79
C THR A 37 -3.59 -10.79 9.76
N ILE A 38 -2.96 -9.66 10.10
CA ILE A 38 -2.66 -8.57 9.16
C ILE A 38 -1.41 -8.98 8.37
N PRO A 39 -1.51 -9.33 7.07
CA PRO A 39 -0.33 -9.71 6.31
C PRO A 39 0.66 -8.55 6.21
N ALA A 40 1.96 -8.85 6.26
CA ALA A 40 2.99 -7.83 6.08
C ALA A 40 2.83 -7.09 4.74
N GLU A 41 2.38 -7.79 3.69
CA GLU A 41 2.20 -7.26 2.34
C GLU A 41 1.15 -6.14 2.23
N ILE A 42 0.35 -5.87 3.28
CA ILE A 42 -0.48 -4.64 3.40
C ILE A 42 0.39 -3.37 3.37
N TYR A 43 1.68 -3.49 3.69
CA TYR A 43 2.68 -2.40 3.70
C TYR A 43 3.57 -2.42 2.46
N GLY A 44 3.07 -3.00 1.37
CA GLY A 44 3.79 -3.13 0.10
C GLY A 44 4.08 -1.81 -0.59
N GLN A 45 5.05 -1.87 -1.50
CA GLN A 45 5.52 -0.74 -2.27
C GLN A 45 5.32 -1.01 -3.76
N PHE A 46 5.17 0.06 -4.53
CA PHE A 46 5.12 0.03 -5.99
C PHE A 46 6.24 0.88 -6.57
N SER A 47 6.95 0.32 -7.53
CA SER A 47 8.00 0.98 -8.31
C SER A 47 7.74 0.82 -9.80
N GLU A 48 7.88 1.89 -10.54
CA GLU A 48 7.62 1.91 -11.98
C GLU A 48 8.70 2.69 -12.71
N HIS A 49 8.99 2.34 -13.95
CA HIS A 49 9.75 3.17 -14.87
C HIS A 49 8.91 4.42 -15.21
N LEU A 50 8.82 5.32 -14.25
CA LEU A 50 8.04 6.55 -14.28
C LEU A 50 8.84 7.67 -13.62
N GLY A 51 9.05 8.76 -14.35
CA GLY A 51 9.76 9.93 -13.82
C GLY A 51 11.12 9.55 -13.24
N ARG A 52 11.29 9.82 -11.94
CA ARG A 52 12.52 9.51 -11.21
C ARG A 52 12.32 8.44 -10.12
N CYS A 53 11.34 7.54 -10.29
CA CYS A 53 11.17 6.45 -9.36
C CYS A 53 12.35 5.47 -9.42
N ILE A 54 12.74 5.06 -10.62
CA ILE A 54 13.88 4.16 -10.83
C ILE A 54 15.17 4.97 -10.93
N TYR A 55 15.38 5.70 -12.03
CA TYR A 55 16.63 6.42 -12.31
C TYR A 55 16.74 7.70 -11.48
N GLY A 56 17.82 7.80 -10.67
CA GLY A 56 18.02 8.89 -9.69
C GLY A 56 17.18 8.74 -8.41
N GLY A 57 16.31 7.73 -8.37
CA GLY A 57 15.54 7.31 -7.19
C GLY A 57 16.12 6.02 -6.60
N LEU A 58 15.68 4.86 -7.06
CA LEU A 58 16.21 3.56 -6.61
C LEU A 58 17.62 3.29 -7.15
N TRP A 59 17.89 3.68 -8.40
CA TRP A 59 19.08 3.34 -9.16
C TRP A 59 19.85 4.56 -9.64
N VAL A 60 21.15 4.57 -9.45
CA VAL A 60 22.06 5.62 -9.93
C VAL A 60 23.21 5.06 -10.77
N GLY A 61 23.37 3.73 -10.82
CA GLY A 61 24.49 3.07 -11.46
C GLY A 61 25.71 2.93 -10.54
N GLU A 62 26.54 1.91 -10.79
CA GLU A 62 27.70 1.60 -9.95
C GLU A 62 28.78 2.68 -10.01
N ASP A 63 28.96 3.30 -11.18
CA ASP A 63 29.97 4.33 -11.43
C ASP A 63 29.53 5.76 -11.05
N SER A 64 28.35 5.90 -10.41
CA SER A 64 27.81 7.20 -10.03
C SER A 64 28.60 7.86 -8.90
N ASP A 65 28.75 9.20 -8.96
CA ASP A 65 29.27 10.01 -7.85
C ASP A 65 28.30 10.07 -6.66
N VAL A 66 27.03 9.68 -6.84
CA VAL A 66 26.06 9.54 -5.75
C VAL A 66 26.41 8.26 -4.97
N PRO A 67 26.53 8.33 -3.63
CA PRO A 67 26.81 7.14 -2.83
C PRO A 67 25.82 6.01 -3.14
N ASN A 68 26.37 4.84 -3.47
CA ASN A 68 25.56 3.69 -3.88
C ASN A 68 26.08 2.38 -3.30
N VAL A 69 25.24 1.35 -3.35
CA VAL A 69 25.56 -0.04 -3.04
C VAL A 69 25.21 -0.84 -4.29
N ASN A 70 26.22 -1.25 -5.06
CA ASN A 70 26.01 -1.98 -6.33
C ASN A 70 25.04 -1.23 -7.29
N GLY A 71 25.19 0.09 -7.40
CA GLY A 71 24.35 0.94 -8.24
C GLY A 71 23.01 1.40 -7.61
N TYR A 72 22.57 0.79 -6.52
CA TYR A 72 21.40 1.25 -5.77
C TYR A 72 21.77 2.46 -4.93
N ARG A 73 20.99 3.50 -5.01
CA ARG A 73 21.20 4.71 -4.24
C ARG A 73 21.23 4.41 -2.74
N LYS A 74 22.36 4.67 -2.06
CA LYS A 74 22.63 4.17 -0.71
C LYS A 74 21.66 4.68 0.34
N ASP A 75 21.31 5.96 0.32
CA ASP A 75 20.38 6.57 1.26
C ASP A 75 18.97 5.96 1.12
N VAL A 76 18.49 5.77 -0.11
CA VAL A 76 17.22 5.10 -0.40
C VAL A 76 17.28 3.63 0.02
N PHE A 77 18.36 2.92 -0.28
CA PHE A 77 18.56 1.53 0.13
C PHE A 77 18.47 1.37 1.64
N ASP A 78 19.16 2.23 2.40
CA ASP A 78 19.16 2.19 3.86
C ASP A 78 17.77 2.53 4.43
N ALA A 79 17.04 3.47 3.84
CA ALA A 79 15.69 3.83 4.22
C ALA A 79 14.70 2.67 4.00
N LEU A 80 14.76 1.99 2.85
CA LEU A 80 13.91 0.83 2.55
C LEU A 80 14.21 -0.35 3.47
N LYS A 81 15.48 -0.57 3.80
CA LYS A 81 15.90 -1.58 4.78
C LYS A 81 15.34 -1.30 6.16
N ALA A 82 15.41 -0.03 6.62
CA ALA A 82 14.86 0.39 7.91
C ALA A 82 13.33 0.25 7.93
N LEU A 83 12.67 0.53 6.81
CA LEU A 83 11.22 0.41 6.66
C LEU A 83 10.73 -1.05 6.68
N LYS A 84 11.61 -2.03 6.42
CA LYS A 84 11.26 -3.46 6.32
C LYS A 84 10.15 -3.70 5.30
N VAL A 85 10.36 -3.19 4.09
CA VAL A 85 9.40 -3.36 2.98
C VAL A 85 9.13 -4.84 2.72
N PRO A 86 7.89 -5.32 2.80
CA PRO A 86 7.61 -6.75 2.69
C PRO A 86 7.51 -7.22 1.24
N VAL A 87 7.01 -6.38 0.35
CA VAL A 87 6.80 -6.67 -1.08
C VAL A 87 7.00 -5.42 -1.91
N MET A 88 7.59 -5.57 -3.10
CA MET A 88 7.74 -4.49 -4.07
C MET A 88 7.28 -4.94 -5.46
N ARG A 89 6.39 -4.17 -6.06
CA ARG A 89 5.85 -4.39 -7.41
C ARG A 89 6.68 -3.62 -8.43
N TRP A 90 7.03 -4.27 -9.57
CA TRP A 90 7.83 -3.76 -10.68
C TRP A 90 7.52 -4.56 -11.97
N PRO A 91 7.72 -4.09 -13.22
CA PRO A 91 8.39 -2.85 -13.64
C PRO A 91 7.46 -1.65 -13.75
N GLY A 92 6.18 -1.84 -13.46
CA GLY A 92 5.23 -0.76 -13.51
C GLY A 92 3.80 -1.18 -13.35
N GLY A 93 3.00 -0.17 -13.53
CA GLY A 93 1.64 -0.05 -13.94
C GLY A 93 1.55 -0.04 -15.47
N CYS A 94 1.20 1.12 -16.07
CA CYS A 94 1.07 1.23 -17.53
C CYS A 94 2.36 0.87 -18.29
N PHE A 95 3.52 1.18 -17.73
CA PHE A 95 4.80 0.83 -18.35
C PHE A 95 4.98 -0.70 -18.50
N ALA A 96 4.42 -1.50 -17.60
CA ALA A 96 4.57 -2.96 -17.66
C ALA A 96 4.02 -3.57 -18.96
N ASP A 97 2.96 -2.99 -19.54
CA ASP A 97 2.34 -3.52 -20.75
C ASP A 97 3.00 -3.03 -22.07
N ASP A 98 4.03 -2.18 -21.94
CA ASP A 98 4.97 -1.81 -23.02
C ASP A 98 6.38 -2.37 -22.79
N TYR A 99 6.66 -2.96 -21.61
CA TYR A 99 7.98 -3.43 -21.24
C TYR A 99 8.31 -4.81 -21.82
N HIS A 100 9.38 -4.89 -22.61
CA HIS A 100 9.96 -6.13 -23.13
C HIS A 100 11.17 -6.51 -22.27
N TRP A 101 11.03 -7.48 -21.39
CA TRP A 101 12.02 -7.81 -20.36
C TRP A 101 13.43 -8.14 -20.89
N MET A 102 13.52 -8.63 -22.13
CA MET A 102 14.81 -8.92 -22.77
C MET A 102 15.63 -7.65 -23.05
N ASP A 103 15.00 -6.49 -23.15
CA ASP A 103 15.68 -5.20 -23.31
C ASP A 103 16.46 -4.80 -22.05
N GLY A 104 16.04 -5.29 -20.87
CA GLY A 104 16.61 -5.00 -19.55
C GLY A 104 17.52 -6.10 -19.00
N ILE A 105 18.11 -6.97 -19.83
CA ILE A 105 19.06 -8.01 -19.41
C ILE A 105 20.38 -7.98 -20.21
N GLY A 106 21.38 -8.69 -19.73
CA GLY A 106 22.72 -8.72 -20.33
C GLY A 106 23.53 -7.47 -19.99
N PRO A 107 24.68 -7.27 -20.69
CA PRO A 107 25.55 -6.13 -20.45
C PRO A 107 24.82 -4.80 -20.65
N GLN A 108 24.91 -3.90 -19.66
CA GLN A 108 24.12 -2.66 -19.64
C GLN A 108 24.37 -1.78 -20.87
N GLU A 109 25.62 -1.71 -21.34
CA GLU A 109 26.01 -0.92 -22.53
C GLU A 109 25.41 -1.44 -23.85
N LYS A 110 24.78 -2.62 -23.84
CA LYS A 110 24.13 -3.24 -25.01
C LYS A 110 22.61 -3.27 -24.90
N ARG A 111 22.05 -2.79 -23.78
CA ARG A 111 20.62 -2.79 -23.58
C ARG A 111 19.93 -1.78 -24.50
N ALA A 112 18.68 -2.05 -24.84
CA ALA A 112 17.90 -1.19 -25.72
C ALA A 112 17.57 0.14 -25.04
N TYR A 113 17.56 1.22 -25.83
CA TYR A 113 16.99 2.50 -25.44
C TYR A 113 15.57 2.55 -25.97
N ILE A 114 14.60 2.76 -25.07
CA ILE A 114 13.17 2.83 -25.45
C ILE A 114 12.58 4.17 -25.06
N SER A 115 11.59 4.64 -25.81
CA SER A 115 10.84 5.83 -25.46
C SER A 115 9.69 5.44 -24.54
N ASN A 116 9.65 5.97 -23.33
CA ASN A 116 8.55 5.78 -22.39
C ASN A 116 7.37 6.67 -22.77
N THR A 117 6.51 6.16 -23.64
CA THR A 117 5.36 6.92 -24.17
C THR A 117 4.24 7.09 -23.16
N ASN A 118 4.19 6.25 -22.13
CA ASN A 118 3.22 6.38 -21.03
C ASN A 118 3.56 7.56 -20.12
N TRP A 119 4.87 7.77 -19.85
CA TRP A 119 5.30 8.68 -18.81
C TRP A 119 6.30 9.74 -19.32
N GLY A 120 5.75 10.84 -19.83
CA GLY A 120 6.53 12.02 -20.14
C GLY A 120 7.43 11.96 -21.38
N GLY A 121 7.40 10.88 -22.16
CA GLY A 121 8.22 10.67 -23.34
C GLY A 121 9.73 10.59 -23.04
N THR A 122 10.11 10.19 -21.82
CA THR A 122 11.50 10.03 -21.41
C THR A 122 12.15 8.81 -22.07
N LEU A 123 13.46 8.88 -22.22
CA LEU A 123 14.25 7.77 -22.73
C LEU A 123 14.64 6.85 -21.57
N GLU A 124 14.26 5.56 -21.68
CA GLU A 124 14.65 4.50 -20.76
C GLU A 124 15.88 3.78 -21.34
N ASP A 125 16.98 3.76 -20.60
CA ASP A 125 18.22 3.10 -21.02
C ASP A 125 18.29 1.62 -20.60
N ASN A 126 17.28 1.16 -19.88
CA ASN A 126 17.18 -0.20 -19.34
C ASN A 126 18.38 -0.64 -18.47
N SER A 127 19.15 0.30 -17.93
CA SER A 127 20.25 -0.02 -16.99
C SER A 127 19.77 -0.63 -15.68
N PHE A 128 18.46 -0.46 -15.38
CA PHE A 128 17.77 -1.17 -14.32
C PHE A 128 16.73 -2.12 -14.93
N GLY A 129 16.96 -3.42 -14.80
CA GLY A 129 16.10 -4.46 -15.35
C GLY A 129 15.89 -5.61 -14.37
N THR A 130 15.66 -6.82 -14.92
CA THR A 130 15.34 -8.01 -14.12
C THR A 130 16.38 -8.32 -13.04
N HIS A 131 17.67 -8.25 -13.37
CA HIS A 131 18.76 -8.54 -12.43
C HIS A 131 18.83 -7.52 -11.32
N GLU A 132 18.79 -6.24 -11.68
CA GLU A 132 18.90 -5.14 -10.74
C GLU A 132 17.70 -5.15 -9.78
N PHE A 133 16.49 -5.37 -10.29
CA PHE A 133 15.30 -5.43 -9.43
C PHE A 133 15.32 -6.64 -8.47
N LEU A 134 15.57 -7.84 -8.99
CA LEU A 134 15.53 -9.06 -8.16
C LEU A 134 16.68 -9.12 -7.15
N ASN A 135 17.86 -8.61 -7.52
CA ASN A 135 18.99 -8.49 -6.60
C ASN A 135 18.72 -7.46 -5.48
N LEU A 136 18.07 -6.32 -5.79
CA LEU A 136 17.61 -5.37 -4.77
C LEU A 136 16.67 -6.06 -3.78
N CYS A 137 15.71 -6.82 -4.29
CA CYS A 137 14.76 -7.55 -3.44
C CYS A 137 15.47 -8.55 -2.51
N GLU A 138 16.43 -9.34 -3.05
CA GLU A 138 17.22 -10.26 -2.22
C GLU A 138 18.06 -9.55 -1.16
N MET A 139 18.72 -8.44 -1.50
CA MET A 139 19.57 -7.69 -0.57
C MET A 139 18.77 -7.06 0.59
N LEU A 140 17.50 -6.76 0.37
CA LEU A 140 16.60 -6.11 1.33
C LEU A 140 15.58 -7.07 1.97
N ASP A 141 15.61 -8.37 1.60
CA ASP A 141 14.61 -9.36 2.01
C ASP A 141 13.18 -8.96 1.66
N ILE A 142 12.99 -8.43 0.45
CA ILE A 142 11.71 -8.00 -0.11
C ILE A 142 11.19 -9.11 -1.03
N GLU A 143 9.91 -9.48 -0.88
CA GLU A 143 9.26 -10.38 -1.84
C GLU A 143 9.00 -9.66 -3.18
N PRO A 144 9.52 -10.12 -4.32
CA PRO A 144 9.28 -9.48 -5.60
C PRO A 144 7.86 -9.76 -6.11
N TYR A 145 7.21 -8.71 -6.63
CA TYR A 145 5.99 -8.81 -7.40
C TYR A 145 6.24 -8.30 -8.82
N ILE A 146 6.26 -9.21 -9.79
CA ILE A 146 6.50 -8.91 -11.20
C ILE A 146 5.18 -8.65 -11.91
N SER A 147 5.05 -7.50 -12.59
CA SER A 147 3.94 -7.20 -13.50
C SER A 147 4.30 -7.62 -14.93
N GLY A 148 3.60 -8.62 -15.46
CA GLY A 148 3.85 -9.17 -16.79
C GLY A 148 3.07 -8.45 -17.88
N ASN A 149 3.68 -8.31 -19.07
CA ASN A 149 3.14 -7.60 -20.22
C ASN A 149 2.08 -8.44 -20.98
N VAL A 150 0.81 -8.02 -20.95
CA VAL A 150 -0.27 -8.59 -21.77
C VAL A 150 -0.73 -7.64 -22.88
N GLY A 151 -0.25 -6.39 -22.85
CA GLY A 151 -0.57 -5.36 -23.83
C GLY A 151 0.17 -5.60 -25.15
N SER A 152 1.45 -5.27 -25.21
CA SER A 152 2.30 -5.43 -26.41
C SER A 152 3.07 -6.76 -26.44
N GLY A 153 3.19 -7.45 -25.27
CA GLY A 153 3.95 -8.69 -25.14
C GLY A 153 3.23 -9.93 -25.66
N SER A 154 3.96 -11.04 -25.69
CA SER A 154 3.44 -12.35 -26.10
C SER A 154 3.44 -13.37 -24.96
N VAL A 155 2.59 -14.39 -25.07
CA VAL A 155 2.59 -15.53 -24.13
C VAL A 155 3.96 -16.21 -24.04
N GLU A 156 4.63 -16.35 -25.17
CA GLU A 156 5.96 -16.96 -25.25
C GLU A 156 6.99 -16.12 -24.49
N GLU A 157 6.96 -14.81 -24.67
CA GLU A 157 7.85 -13.88 -24.01
C GLU A 157 7.71 -13.94 -22.49
N MET A 158 6.48 -13.87 -22.00
CA MET A 158 6.19 -13.94 -20.57
C MET A 158 6.58 -15.31 -19.97
N ALA A 159 6.31 -16.40 -20.68
CA ALA A 159 6.70 -17.74 -20.25
C ALA A 159 8.22 -17.89 -20.16
N LYS A 160 8.96 -17.34 -21.15
CA LYS A 160 10.43 -17.31 -21.14
C LYS A 160 10.98 -16.46 -20.00
N TRP A 161 10.32 -15.36 -19.64
CA TRP A 161 10.73 -14.54 -18.50
C TRP A 161 10.64 -15.30 -17.18
N VAL A 162 9.54 -16.01 -16.95
CA VAL A 162 9.38 -16.86 -15.77
C VAL A 162 10.43 -17.97 -15.74
N GLU A 163 10.71 -18.64 -16.87
CA GLU A 163 11.74 -19.66 -16.96
C GLU A 163 13.15 -19.07 -16.69
N TYR A 164 13.45 -17.91 -17.27
CA TYR A 164 14.71 -17.19 -17.06
C TYR A 164 14.94 -16.91 -15.58
N MET A 165 13.93 -16.39 -14.88
CA MET A 165 14.06 -16.02 -13.47
C MET A 165 14.13 -17.21 -12.52
N THR A 166 13.34 -18.27 -12.77
CA THR A 166 13.04 -19.26 -11.74
C THR A 166 13.49 -20.69 -12.04
N SER A 167 14.01 -20.98 -13.24
CA SER A 167 14.46 -22.33 -13.61
C SER A 167 15.92 -22.57 -13.31
N ASP A 168 16.24 -23.72 -12.70
CA ASP A 168 17.61 -24.26 -12.56
C ASP A 168 17.94 -25.31 -13.62
N ALA A 169 17.00 -25.61 -14.51
CA ALA A 169 17.15 -26.60 -15.56
C ALA A 169 18.29 -26.24 -16.53
N LYS A 170 18.73 -27.23 -17.29
CA LYS A 170 19.67 -27.04 -18.40
C LYS A 170 18.87 -26.64 -19.65
N SER A 171 18.44 -25.39 -19.67
CA SER A 171 17.59 -24.85 -20.73
C SER A 171 18.17 -23.53 -21.25
N THR A 172 17.76 -23.13 -22.45
CA THR A 172 18.26 -21.90 -23.10
C THR A 172 18.04 -20.65 -22.22
N MET A 173 16.90 -20.53 -21.55
CA MET A 173 16.61 -19.36 -20.71
C MET A 173 17.43 -19.39 -19.41
N ALA A 174 17.54 -20.55 -18.76
CA ALA A 174 18.37 -20.67 -17.56
C ALA A 174 19.87 -20.48 -17.89
N ASP A 175 20.33 -20.99 -19.05
CA ASP A 175 21.70 -20.78 -19.50
C ASP A 175 21.98 -19.31 -19.86
N LEU A 176 21.01 -18.61 -20.45
CA LEU A 176 21.08 -17.17 -20.70
C LEU A 176 21.20 -16.38 -19.38
N ARG A 177 20.42 -16.71 -18.33
CA ARG A 177 20.58 -16.11 -17.00
C ARG A 177 22.01 -16.30 -16.47
N ARG A 178 22.55 -17.53 -16.58
CA ARG A 178 23.92 -17.85 -16.13
C ARG A 178 24.96 -17.06 -16.91
N ALA A 179 24.79 -16.96 -18.23
CA ALA A 179 25.65 -16.15 -19.08
C ALA A 179 25.60 -14.65 -18.73
N ASN A 180 24.47 -14.17 -18.23
CA ASN A 180 24.30 -12.81 -17.75
C ASN A 180 24.76 -12.63 -16.28
N GLY A 181 25.52 -13.61 -15.71
CA GLY A 181 26.17 -13.46 -14.41
C GLY A 181 25.43 -14.02 -13.21
N ARG A 182 24.20 -14.54 -13.37
CA ARG A 182 23.43 -15.12 -12.26
C ARG A 182 23.32 -16.64 -12.38
N GLN A 183 24.03 -17.37 -11.51
CA GLN A 183 24.04 -18.84 -11.53
C GLN A 183 22.72 -19.43 -11.03
N GLU A 184 22.33 -19.07 -9.81
CA GLU A 184 21.14 -19.61 -9.16
C GLU A 184 19.86 -18.87 -9.60
N PRO A 185 18.71 -19.55 -9.72
CA PRO A 185 17.44 -18.89 -9.95
C PRO A 185 17.06 -18.02 -8.77
N TRP A 186 16.26 -16.98 -9.05
CA TRP A 186 15.58 -16.24 -7.98
C TRP A 186 14.31 -16.96 -7.55
N LYS A 187 13.80 -16.58 -6.38
CA LYS A 187 12.45 -16.90 -5.95
C LYS A 187 11.54 -15.74 -6.32
N VAL A 188 10.50 -16.02 -7.09
CA VAL A 188 9.48 -15.04 -7.49
C VAL A 188 8.12 -15.62 -7.14
N LYS A 189 7.51 -15.10 -6.09
CA LYS A 189 6.21 -15.56 -5.63
C LYS A 189 5.09 -14.89 -6.40
N TYR A 190 5.02 -13.57 -6.40
CA TYR A 190 3.92 -12.82 -6.97
C TYR A 190 4.16 -12.49 -8.44
N PHE A 191 3.19 -12.86 -9.28
CA PHE A 191 3.25 -12.61 -10.72
C PHE A 191 1.90 -12.11 -11.23
N GLY A 192 1.85 -10.82 -11.60
CA GLY A 192 0.71 -10.18 -12.24
C GLY A 192 0.67 -10.50 -13.74
N ILE A 193 -0.48 -10.88 -14.23
CA ILE A 193 -0.74 -11.12 -15.66
C ILE A 193 -1.47 -9.90 -16.21
N GLY A 194 -0.71 -8.87 -16.60
CA GLY A 194 -1.21 -7.58 -17.05
C GLY A 194 -1.40 -6.56 -15.93
N ASN A 195 -1.59 -5.32 -16.34
CA ASN A 195 -1.91 -4.17 -15.51
C ASN A 195 -3.02 -3.35 -16.17
N GLU A 196 -4.02 -2.87 -15.41
CA GLU A 196 -5.08 -1.98 -15.90
C GLU A 196 -5.58 -2.34 -17.31
N ALA A 197 -5.87 -3.61 -17.53
CA ALA A 197 -6.21 -4.14 -18.85
C ALA A 197 -7.47 -3.48 -19.46
N TRP A 198 -8.30 -2.85 -18.63
CA TRP A 198 -9.44 -2.00 -19.03
C TRP A 198 -9.01 -0.63 -19.60
N GLY A 199 -7.77 -0.20 -19.35
CA GLY A 199 -7.20 1.09 -19.75
C GLY A 199 -5.87 0.92 -20.48
N CYS A 200 -4.78 1.47 -19.92
CA CYS A 200 -3.46 1.49 -20.56
C CYS A 200 -2.90 0.09 -20.87
N GLY A 201 -3.31 -0.94 -20.15
CA GLY A 201 -2.90 -2.32 -20.38
C GLY A 201 -3.61 -3.01 -21.56
N GLY A 202 -4.32 -2.27 -22.43
CA GLY A 202 -4.85 -2.85 -23.66
C GLY A 202 -6.30 -2.47 -24.00
N ASN A 203 -6.96 -1.63 -23.19
CA ASN A 203 -8.34 -1.16 -23.41
C ASN A 203 -9.33 -2.30 -23.70
N MET A 204 -9.29 -3.33 -22.88
CA MET A 204 -10.01 -4.60 -23.04
C MET A 204 -11.37 -4.58 -22.33
N THR A 205 -12.28 -5.45 -22.77
CA THR A 205 -13.45 -5.83 -21.94
C THR A 205 -13.06 -6.89 -20.93
N PRO A 206 -13.78 -7.04 -19.79
CA PRO A 206 -13.43 -8.05 -18.79
C PRO A 206 -13.56 -9.49 -19.32
N GLU A 207 -14.45 -9.74 -20.29
CA GLU A 207 -14.59 -11.03 -20.95
C GLU A 207 -13.35 -11.37 -21.77
N TYR A 208 -12.91 -10.44 -22.64
CA TYR A 208 -11.72 -10.64 -23.46
C TYR A 208 -10.46 -10.80 -22.60
N TYR A 209 -10.30 -9.96 -21.57
CA TYR A 209 -9.19 -10.09 -20.65
C TYR A 209 -9.23 -11.44 -19.91
N SER A 210 -10.40 -11.92 -19.51
CA SER A 210 -10.54 -13.24 -18.88
C SER A 210 -10.03 -14.38 -19.77
N ASP A 211 -10.31 -14.33 -21.07
CA ASP A 211 -9.83 -15.32 -22.05
C ASP A 211 -8.32 -15.19 -22.26
N LEU A 212 -7.82 -13.96 -22.37
CA LEU A 212 -6.40 -13.66 -22.50
C LEU A 212 -5.63 -14.13 -21.26
N TYR A 213 -6.10 -13.79 -20.07
CA TYR A 213 -5.51 -14.24 -18.80
C TYR A 213 -5.37 -15.75 -18.75
N ARG A 214 -6.45 -16.51 -19.06
CA ARG A 214 -6.41 -17.98 -19.05
C ARG A 214 -5.35 -18.53 -20.00
N ARG A 215 -5.19 -17.90 -21.17
CA ARG A 215 -4.17 -18.29 -22.14
C ARG A 215 -2.77 -18.06 -21.58
N TYR A 216 -2.46 -16.88 -21.04
CA TYR A 216 -1.15 -16.59 -20.43
C TYR A 216 -0.90 -17.49 -19.21
N ALA A 217 -1.82 -17.56 -18.29
CA ALA A 217 -1.70 -18.35 -17.06
C ALA A 217 -1.44 -19.86 -17.32
N THR A 218 -1.89 -20.38 -18.46
CA THR A 218 -1.67 -21.78 -18.88
C THR A 218 -0.20 -22.06 -19.17
N TYR A 219 0.53 -21.10 -19.70
CA TYR A 219 1.93 -21.26 -20.08
C TYR A 219 2.94 -20.80 -19.03
N LEU A 220 2.48 -20.08 -18.02
CA LEU A 220 3.32 -19.75 -16.86
C LEU A 220 3.43 -20.97 -15.95
N ARG A 221 4.60 -21.60 -15.97
CA ARG A 221 4.89 -22.84 -15.25
C ARG A 221 5.65 -22.57 -13.96
N ASP A 222 5.45 -23.43 -12.99
CA ASP A 222 6.31 -23.51 -11.81
C ASP A 222 7.59 -24.24 -12.16
N TYR A 223 8.75 -23.60 -11.90
CA TYR A 223 10.08 -24.19 -12.13
C TYR A 223 10.81 -24.36 -10.80
N SER A 224 11.60 -25.42 -10.67
CA SER A 224 12.59 -25.61 -9.59
C SER A 224 12.02 -25.42 -8.18
N GLY A 225 10.77 -25.84 -7.98
CA GLY A 225 10.06 -25.66 -6.70
C GLY A 225 9.52 -24.26 -6.45
N ASN A 226 9.79 -23.29 -7.32
CA ASN A 226 9.17 -21.97 -7.26
C ASN A 226 7.69 -22.06 -7.70
N ARG A 227 6.78 -21.64 -6.83
CA ARG A 227 5.35 -21.64 -7.12
C ARG A 227 4.86 -20.22 -7.31
N LEU A 228 4.31 -19.97 -8.50
CA LEU A 228 3.76 -18.66 -8.84
C LEU A 228 2.39 -18.43 -8.17
N TYR A 229 2.27 -17.32 -7.50
CA TYR A 229 1.01 -16.75 -7.08
C TYR A 229 0.52 -15.83 -8.20
N LYS A 230 -0.36 -16.36 -9.07
CA LYS A 230 -0.83 -15.66 -10.28
C LYS A 230 -1.95 -14.70 -9.93
N ILE A 231 -1.76 -13.43 -10.32
CA ILE A 231 -2.65 -12.32 -10.03
C ILE A 231 -3.28 -11.84 -11.34
N ALA A 232 -4.60 -11.70 -11.36
CA ALA A 232 -5.31 -11.12 -12.49
C ALA A 232 -5.39 -9.60 -12.35
N SER A 233 -5.20 -8.87 -13.47
CA SER A 233 -5.45 -7.43 -13.55
C SER A 233 -6.93 -7.15 -13.27
N GLY A 234 -7.21 -6.57 -12.13
CA GLY A 234 -8.55 -6.35 -11.61
C GLY A 234 -9.11 -4.97 -11.95
N ALA A 235 -10.11 -4.57 -11.22
CA ALA A 235 -10.89 -3.35 -11.45
C ALA A 235 -10.17 -2.07 -11.01
N SER A 236 -10.66 -0.95 -11.51
CA SER A 236 -10.42 0.36 -10.90
C SER A 236 -11.67 0.83 -10.17
N ASP A 237 -11.47 1.41 -8.98
CA ASP A 237 -12.52 2.08 -8.20
C ASP A 237 -13.84 1.27 -8.09
N TYR A 238 -14.88 1.75 -8.74
CA TYR A 238 -16.26 1.26 -8.63
C TYR A 238 -16.65 0.28 -9.75
N ASP A 239 -15.72 -0.22 -10.57
CA ASP A 239 -16.04 -1.20 -11.61
C ASP A 239 -16.25 -2.61 -11.04
N TYR A 240 -17.34 -2.76 -10.34
CA TYR A 240 -17.76 -4.04 -9.74
C TYR A 240 -18.07 -5.12 -10.77
N ASN A 241 -18.44 -4.72 -12.01
CA ASN A 241 -18.69 -5.67 -13.09
C ASN A 241 -17.40 -6.38 -13.52
N TRP A 242 -16.29 -5.65 -13.60
CA TRP A 242 -14.98 -6.24 -13.90
C TRP A 242 -14.65 -7.38 -12.94
N THR A 243 -14.71 -7.13 -11.63
CA THR A 243 -14.47 -8.15 -10.61
C THR A 243 -15.44 -9.33 -10.74
N ARG A 244 -16.73 -9.07 -10.96
CA ARG A 244 -17.73 -10.14 -11.10
C ARG A 244 -17.46 -11.03 -12.31
N VAL A 245 -17.09 -10.46 -13.45
CA VAL A 245 -16.78 -11.21 -14.67
C VAL A 245 -15.53 -12.06 -14.49
N LEU A 246 -14.45 -11.51 -13.94
CA LEU A 246 -13.22 -12.26 -13.70
C LEU A 246 -13.44 -13.41 -12.71
N MET A 247 -14.14 -13.17 -11.62
CA MET A 247 -14.46 -14.21 -10.63
C MET A 247 -15.29 -15.35 -11.23
N LYS A 248 -16.20 -15.05 -12.18
CA LYS A 248 -16.99 -16.08 -12.90
C LYS A 248 -16.17 -16.83 -13.95
N ASN A 249 -15.39 -16.12 -14.76
CA ASN A 249 -14.75 -16.67 -15.95
C ASN A 249 -13.41 -17.34 -15.64
N ILE A 250 -12.66 -16.85 -14.66
CA ILE A 250 -11.37 -17.39 -14.23
C ILE A 250 -11.52 -18.17 -12.92
N GLY A 251 -11.97 -17.49 -11.87
CA GLY A 251 -12.23 -18.05 -10.56
C GLY A 251 -11.02 -18.71 -9.89
N ARG A 252 -11.25 -19.41 -8.79
CA ARG A 252 -10.24 -20.02 -7.93
C ARG A 252 -9.33 -21.07 -8.59
N LYS A 253 -9.70 -21.60 -9.73
CA LYS A 253 -8.89 -22.60 -10.44
C LYS A 253 -7.81 -21.97 -11.31
N GLY A 254 -8.00 -20.73 -11.72
CA GLY A 254 -7.12 -20.03 -12.65
C GLY A 254 -6.26 -18.95 -12.02
N MET A 255 -6.72 -18.30 -10.95
CA MET A 255 -5.99 -17.23 -10.26
C MET A 255 -5.93 -17.44 -8.76
N LYS A 256 -4.93 -16.85 -8.11
CA LYS A 256 -4.78 -16.79 -6.66
C LYS A 256 -5.16 -15.42 -6.09
N GLY A 257 -4.98 -14.38 -6.86
CA GLY A 257 -5.36 -13.03 -6.51
C GLY A 257 -5.99 -12.29 -7.67
N ILE A 258 -6.76 -11.28 -7.34
CA ILE A 258 -7.29 -10.27 -8.25
C ILE A 258 -6.86 -8.90 -7.74
N SER A 259 -6.31 -8.05 -8.62
CA SER A 259 -5.90 -6.71 -8.21
C SER A 259 -7.08 -5.75 -8.12
N LEU A 260 -6.87 -4.64 -7.43
CA LEU A 260 -7.77 -3.49 -7.37
C LEU A 260 -6.93 -2.23 -7.30
N HIS A 261 -7.29 -1.20 -8.05
CA HIS A 261 -6.68 0.12 -7.97
C HIS A 261 -7.65 1.12 -7.39
N TYR A 262 -7.18 1.98 -6.49
CA TYR A 262 -7.95 3.08 -5.94
C TYR A 262 -7.07 4.28 -5.62
N TYR A 263 -7.25 5.36 -6.36
CA TYR A 263 -6.59 6.62 -6.06
C TYR A 263 -7.51 7.61 -5.35
N THR A 264 -7.01 8.26 -4.33
CA THR A 264 -7.67 9.36 -3.65
C THR A 264 -7.54 10.63 -4.50
N VAL A 265 -8.50 10.81 -5.41
CA VAL A 265 -8.58 11.92 -6.37
C VAL A 265 -9.96 12.56 -6.27
N ILE A 266 -10.00 13.88 -6.10
CA ILE A 266 -11.28 14.62 -6.02
C ILE A 266 -11.86 14.84 -7.41
N ASN A 267 -11.03 15.21 -8.38
CA ASN A 267 -11.44 15.48 -9.74
C ASN A 267 -10.26 15.18 -10.69
N TRP A 268 -10.47 14.34 -11.68
CA TRP A 268 -9.42 13.95 -12.63
C TRP A 268 -8.92 15.08 -13.54
N ARG A 269 -9.72 16.14 -13.74
CA ARG A 269 -9.32 17.30 -14.56
C ARG A 269 -8.51 18.32 -13.77
N ASP A 270 -8.83 18.49 -12.48
CA ASP A 270 -8.11 19.34 -11.56
C ASP A 270 -8.06 18.62 -10.20
N LYS A 271 -6.92 18.01 -9.94
CA LYS A 271 -6.71 17.16 -8.76
C LYS A 271 -6.43 17.95 -7.49
N GLY A 272 -6.26 19.27 -7.61
CA GLY A 272 -5.85 20.15 -6.52
C GLY A 272 -4.34 20.13 -6.27
N ALA A 273 -3.86 21.07 -5.47
CA ALA A 273 -2.44 21.20 -5.14
C ALA A 273 -2.03 20.27 -4.00
N ALA A 274 -0.80 19.75 -4.07
CA ALA A 274 -0.23 18.92 -3.01
C ALA A 274 0.01 19.70 -1.71
N THR A 275 0.50 20.95 -1.78
CA THR A 275 0.91 21.73 -0.61
C THR A 275 0.02 22.92 -0.31
N LYS A 276 -0.60 23.53 -1.33
CA LYS A 276 -1.43 24.75 -1.19
C LYS A 276 -2.91 24.38 -1.24
N PHE A 277 -3.48 24.04 -0.11
CA PHE A 277 -4.88 23.66 0.01
C PHE A 277 -5.55 24.33 1.21
N SER A 278 -6.87 24.53 1.14
CA SER A 278 -7.71 25.05 2.22
C SER A 278 -8.07 23.93 3.22
N ASP A 279 -8.58 24.33 4.42
CA ASP A 279 -9.13 23.39 5.40
C ASP A 279 -10.27 22.54 4.79
N LYS A 280 -11.08 23.14 3.90
CA LYS A 280 -12.15 22.45 3.17
C LYS A 280 -11.61 21.36 2.24
N GLU A 281 -10.57 21.64 1.46
CA GLU A 281 -9.92 20.67 0.59
C GLU A 281 -9.25 19.55 1.38
N TYR A 282 -8.68 19.86 2.56
CA TYR A 282 -8.17 18.85 3.48
C TYR A 282 -9.25 17.82 3.84
N TYR A 283 -10.39 18.28 4.37
CA TYR A 283 -11.48 17.36 4.76
C TYR A 283 -12.09 16.63 3.56
N ASN A 284 -12.17 17.26 2.39
CA ASN A 284 -12.65 16.60 1.18
C ASN A 284 -11.73 15.46 0.73
N ILE A 285 -10.41 15.62 0.84
CA ILE A 285 -9.44 14.55 0.55
C ILE A 285 -9.59 13.41 1.57
N LEU A 286 -9.70 13.72 2.87
CA LEU A 286 -9.91 12.66 3.88
C LEU A 286 -11.21 11.90 3.64
N SER A 287 -12.31 12.60 3.32
CA SER A 287 -13.58 11.96 2.97
C SER A 287 -13.43 11.04 1.74
N LYS A 288 -12.75 11.51 0.68
CA LYS A 288 -12.48 10.69 -0.52
C LYS A 288 -11.62 9.46 -0.18
N SER A 289 -10.64 9.62 0.69
CA SER A 289 -9.79 8.52 1.15
C SER A 289 -10.60 7.43 1.87
N ILE A 290 -11.52 7.82 2.75
CA ILE A 290 -12.38 6.89 3.51
C ILE A 290 -13.40 6.16 2.62
N GLU A 291 -13.81 6.74 1.48
CA GLU A 291 -14.69 6.07 0.50
C GLU A 291 -14.14 4.71 0.03
N ILE A 292 -12.84 4.46 0.17
CA ILE A 292 -12.21 3.16 -0.17
C ILE A 292 -12.82 2.00 0.62
N GLU A 293 -13.33 2.24 1.84
CA GLU A 293 -13.99 1.20 2.65
C GLU A 293 -15.22 0.62 1.94
N ASP A 294 -16.07 1.49 1.38
CA ASP A 294 -17.23 1.08 0.58
C ASP A 294 -16.82 0.32 -0.69
N VAL A 295 -15.72 0.73 -1.32
CA VAL A 295 -15.19 0.09 -2.53
C VAL A 295 -14.69 -1.32 -2.21
N LEU A 296 -13.82 -1.45 -1.22
CA LEU A 296 -13.30 -2.75 -0.76
C LEU A 296 -14.44 -3.69 -0.38
N LYS A 297 -15.37 -3.20 0.45
CA LYS A 297 -16.50 -4.01 0.89
C LYS A 297 -17.30 -4.58 -0.28
N LYS A 298 -17.65 -3.78 -1.27
CA LYS A 298 -18.46 -4.23 -2.42
C LYS A 298 -17.72 -5.22 -3.32
N HIS A 299 -16.40 -5.02 -3.56
CA HIS A 299 -15.61 -6.01 -4.29
C HIS A 299 -15.53 -7.32 -3.49
N ILE A 300 -15.30 -7.25 -2.19
CA ILE A 300 -15.25 -8.42 -1.30
C ILE A 300 -16.61 -9.15 -1.26
N ASP A 301 -17.73 -8.43 -1.16
CA ASP A 301 -19.08 -9.02 -1.18
C ASP A 301 -19.30 -9.84 -2.48
N ILE A 302 -18.83 -9.34 -3.63
CA ILE A 302 -18.90 -10.07 -4.91
C ILE A 302 -17.99 -11.30 -4.89
N MET A 303 -16.79 -11.17 -4.35
CA MET A 303 -15.85 -12.28 -4.24
C MET A 303 -16.37 -13.36 -3.29
N ASP A 304 -16.96 -12.99 -2.15
CA ASP A 304 -17.54 -13.91 -1.17
C ASP A 304 -18.78 -14.63 -1.72
N GLU A 305 -19.59 -13.98 -2.57
CA GLU A 305 -20.70 -14.61 -3.30
C GLU A 305 -20.20 -15.73 -4.23
N LEU A 306 -19.08 -15.52 -4.93
CA LEU A 306 -18.60 -16.41 -5.99
C LEU A 306 -17.50 -17.38 -5.52
N ASP A 307 -16.84 -17.08 -4.41
CA ASP A 307 -15.80 -17.89 -3.76
C ASP A 307 -15.92 -17.80 -2.23
N PRO A 308 -16.95 -18.41 -1.64
CA PRO A 308 -17.22 -18.29 -0.20
C PRO A 308 -16.13 -18.91 0.70
N GLN A 309 -15.25 -19.77 0.14
CA GLN A 309 -14.12 -20.32 0.87
C GLN A 309 -12.91 -19.38 0.94
N GLY A 310 -12.90 -18.26 0.18
CA GLY A 310 -11.79 -17.33 0.19
C GLY A 310 -10.50 -17.87 -0.44
N ASN A 311 -10.60 -18.54 -1.60
CA ASN A 311 -9.44 -19.09 -2.30
C ASN A 311 -8.75 -18.07 -3.20
N VAL A 312 -9.44 -16.98 -3.55
CA VAL A 312 -8.91 -15.86 -4.35
C VAL A 312 -8.79 -14.66 -3.44
N ASP A 313 -7.59 -14.13 -3.30
CA ASP A 313 -7.33 -12.94 -2.48
C ASP A 313 -7.59 -11.65 -3.27
N LEU A 314 -7.92 -10.56 -2.56
CA LEU A 314 -7.94 -9.22 -3.11
C LEU A 314 -6.59 -8.55 -2.83
N LEU A 315 -6.02 -7.90 -3.84
CA LEU A 315 -4.77 -7.16 -3.73
C LEU A 315 -5.02 -5.71 -4.19
N LEU A 316 -4.89 -4.75 -3.30
CA LEU A 316 -4.96 -3.33 -3.64
C LEU A 316 -3.56 -2.88 -4.08
N ASP A 317 -3.14 -3.29 -5.27
CA ASP A 317 -1.75 -3.16 -5.71
C ASP A 317 -1.41 -1.79 -6.32
N GLU A 318 -2.38 -0.84 -6.31
CA GLU A 318 -2.16 0.60 -6.46
C GLU A 318 -3.13 1.39 -5.59
N TRP A 319 -2.59 2.23 -4.69
CA TRP A 319 -3.38 3.17 -3.91
C TRP A 319 -2.54 4.40 -3.50
N GLY A 320 -3.20 5.47 -3.13
CA GLY A 320 -2.56 6.69 -2.65
C GLY A 320 -3.27 7.95 -3.11
N THR A 321 -2.73 9.10 -2.71
CA THR A 321 -3.21 10.42 -3.16
C THR A 321 -2.61 10.79 -4.50
N TRP A 322 -3.40 11.45 -5.35
CA TRP A 322 -2.94 11.94 -6.64
C TRP A 322 -3.38 13.39 -6.84
N TYR A 323 -2.40 14.29 -6.83
CA TYR A 323 -2.61 15.73 -7.03
C TYR A 323 -2.08 16.20 -8.38
N ASN A 324 -2.28 17.49 -8.68
CA ASN A 324 -1.56 18.13 -9.76
C ASN A 324 -0.06 18.07 -9.47
N VAL A 325 0.75 17.86 -10.51
CA VAL A 325 2.22 17.83 -10.38
C VAL A 325 2.76 19.15 -9.87
N GLU A 326 3.89 19.11 -9.19
CA GLU A 326 4.55 20.33 -8.72
C GLU A 326 4.92 21.25 -9.91
N PRO A 327 4.68 22.56 -9.79
CA PRO A 327 4.97 23.51 -10.87
C PRO A 327 6.43 23.46 -11.32
N GLY A 328 6.65 23.45 -12.64
CA GLY A 328 7.99 23.42 -13.24
C GLY A 328 8.56 22.00 -13.43
N THR A 329 7.84 20.96 -13.03
CA THR A 329 8.21 19.57 -13.31
C THR A 329 7.55 19.06 -14.59
N ASN A 330 8.07 17.95 -15.16
CA ASN A 330 7.43 17.29 -16.29
C ASN A 330 6.07 16.70 -15.86
N PRO A 331 4.95 17.09 -16.48
CA PRO A 331 3.63 16.58 -16.08
C PRO A 331 3.49 15.06 -16.13
N GLY A 332 4.20 14.41 -17.05
CA GLY A 332 4.20 12.95 -17.18
C GLY A 332 5.02 12.22 -16.13
N HIS A 333 5.78 12.91 -15.30
CA HIS A 333 6.56 12.30 -14.21
C HIS A 333 5.79 12.16 -12.90
N LEU A 334 4.59 12.73 -12.81
CA LEU A 334 3.69 12.65 -11.66
C LEU A 334 4.35 13.01 -10.33
N TYR A 335 5.34 13.91 -10.36
CA TYR A 335 6.02 14.38 -9.16
C TYR A 335 5.11 15.33 -8.38
N GLN A 336 4.81 14.97 -7.15
CA GLN A 336 4.07 15.80 -6.18
C GLN A 336 4.75 15.76 -4.82
N GLN A 337 4.59 16.83 -4.04
CA GLN A 337 5.01 16.86 -2.65
C GLN A 337 4.01 16.08 -1.78
N ASN A 338 4.48 15.62 -0.62
CA ASN A 338 3.69 14.89 0.38
C ASN A 338 3.70 15.65 1.71
N THR A 339 2.52 15.94 2.25
CA THR A 339 2.33 16.74 3.46
C THR A 339 1.85 15.89 4.64
N MET A 340 1.65 16.51 5.80
CA MET A 340 0.99 15.87 6.94
C MET A 340 -0.43 15.37 6.60
N ARG A 341 -1.14 16.01 5.65
CA ARG A 341 -2.42 15.50 5.11
C ARG A 341 -2.28 14.10 4.54
N ASP A 342 -1.20 13.83 3.80
CA ASP A 342 -0.96 12.53 3.17
C ASP A 342 -0.62 11.46 4.20
N ALA A 343 0.06 11.83 5.29
CA ALA A 343 0.27 10.96 6.44
C ALA A 343 -1.07 10.56 7.11
N ILE A 344 -1.99 11.52 7.30
CA ILE A 344 -3.33 11.21 7.83
C ILE A 344 -4.10 10.29 6.88
N VAL A 345 -4.05 10.53 5.55
CA VAL A 345 -4.66 9.64 4.54
C VAL A 345 -4.10 8.23 4.64
N ALA A 346 -2.77 8.08 4.72
CA ALA A 346 -2.15 6.77 4.83
C ALA A 346 -2.59 6.02 6.10
N ALA A 347 -2.63 6.71 7.25
CA ALA A 347 -3.05 6.13 8.51
C ALA A 347 -4.53 5.67 8.46
N LEU A 348 -5.46 6.51 7.99
CA LEU A 348 -6.87 6.17 7.83
C LEU A 348 -7.06 4.97 6.87
N ASN A 349 -6.28 4.90 5.80
CA ASN A 349 -6.36 3.78 4.87
C ASN A 349 -5.83 2.49 5.49
N PHE A 350 -4.74 2.50 6.27
CA PHE A 350 -4.30 1.32 7.01
C PHE A 350 -5.32 0.85 8.03
N ASP A 351 -5.95 1.77 8.77
CA ASP A 351 -6.99 1.44 9.74
C ASP A 351 -8.17 0.72 9.05
N ILE A 352 -8.50 1.13 7.82
CA ILE A 352 -9.49 0.45 6.98
C ILE A 352 -8.95 -0.90 6.48
N PHE A 353 -7.74 -0.95 5.91
CA PHE A 353 -7.21 -2.19 5.31
C PHE A 353 -7.15 -3.32 6.32
N HIS A 354 -6.76 -3.05 7.56
CA HIS A 354 -6.68 -4.05 8.63
C HIS A 354 -8.02 -4.73 8.91
N LYS A 355 -9.14 -4.01 8.79
CA LYS A 355 -10.50 -4.56 8.98
C LYS A 355 -10.82 -5.64 7.93
N TYR A 356 -10.22 -5.56 6.72
CA TYR A 356 -10.55 -6.41 5.59
C TYR A 356 -9.51 -7.49 5.28
N THR A 357 -8.49 -7.67 6.14
CA THR A 357 -7.37 -8.59 5.92
C THR A 357 -7.76 -10.07 5.85
N ARG A 358 -9.00 -10.42 6.13
CA ARG A 358 -9.52 -11.74 5.81
C ARG A 358 -9.46 -12.02 4.29
N ARG A 359 -9.71 -11.02 3.46
CA ARG A 359 -9.71 -11.10 1.99
C ARG A 359 -8.63 -10.23 1.34
N LEU A 360 -8.37 -9.04 1.88
CA LEU A 360 -7.33 -8.14 1.41
C LEU A 360 -5.97 -8.62 1.94
N LYS A 361 -5.09 -9.06 1.03
CA LYS A 361 -3.80 -9.66 1.41
C LYS A 361 -2.58 -8.84 1.05
N MET A 362 -2.75 -7.79 0.28
CA MET A 362 -1.66 -6.90 -0.14
C MET A 362 -2.22 -5.50 -0.42
N ALA A 363 -1.41 -4.47 -0.13
CA ALA A 363 -1.69 -3.11 -0.56
C ALA A 363 -0.37 -2.39 -0.88
N ASN A 364 -0.17 -2.02 -2.17
CA ASN A 364 1.07 -1.38 -2.61
C ASN A 364 0.81 0.10 -2.86
N ILE A 365 1.48 0.95 -2.07
CA ILE A 365 1.34 2.41 -2.24
C ILE A 365 2.03 2.87 -3.53
N ALA A 366 1.43 3.79 -4.23
CA ALA A 366 1.98 4.44 -5.41
C ALA A 366 2.57 5.81 -5.06
N GLN A 367 3.95 5.98 -5.10
CA GLN A 367 4.94 4.95 -5.35
C GLN A 367 6.09 5.08 -4.34
N VAL A 368 7.08 4.19 -4.43
CA VAL A 368 8.16 4.14 -3.43
C VAL A 368 9.04 5.40 -3.40
N VAL A 369 9.40 5.97 -4.57
CA VAL A 369 10.28 7.15 -4.67
C VAL A 369 9.75 8.14 -5.71
N ASN A 370 9.72 9.43 -5.39
CA ASN A 370 9.51 10.58 -6.27
C ASN A 370 8.17 10.68 -7.02
N VAL A 371 7.30 9.71 -6.95
CA VAL A 371 6.09 9.63 -7.76
C VAL A 371 4.86 9.54 -6.88
N LEU A 372 3.85 10.36 -7.15
CA LEU A 372 2.57 10.38 -6.44
C LEU A 372 2.75 10.49 -4.91
N GLN A 373 2.07 9.64 -4.12
CA GLN A 373 2.23 9.60 -2.66
C GLN A 373 3.52 8.84 -2.30
N ALA A 374 4.68 9.44 -2.64
CA ALA A 374 5.97 8.80 -2.46
C ALA A 374 6.37 8.66 -0.99
N MET A 375 7.05 7.56 -0.70
CA MET A 375 7.69 7.36 0.61
C MET A 375 8.91 8.25 0.78
N ILE A 376 9.66 8.43 -0.31
CA ILE A 376 10.96 9.07 -0.36
C ILE A 376 10.98 10.05 -1.51
N LEU A 377 11.55 11.22 -1.30
CA LEU A 377 11.88 12.15 -2.38
C LEU A 377 13.40 12.26 -2.50
N THR A 378 13.89 12.32 -3.74
CA THR A 378 15.32 12.50 -4.02
C THR A 378 15.53 13.66 -4.99
N ASN A 379 16.61 14.41 -4.78
CA ASN A 379 17.20 15.22 -5.81
C ASN A 379 18.53 14.57 -6.29
N GLU A 380 19.42 15.34 -6.89
CA GLU A 380 20.69 14.82 -7.40
C GLU A 380 21.56 14.21 -6.30
N ARG A 381 21.57 14.78 -5.08
CA ARG A 381 22.47 14.41 -3.99
C ARG A 381 21.80 14.14 -2.65
N GLU A 382 20.58 14.62 -2.45
CA GLU A 382 19.88 14.56 -1.17
C GLU A 382 18.65 13.65 -1.26
N MET A 383 18.28 13.09 -0.14
CA MET A 383 17.07 12.33 0.06
C MET A 383 16.31 12.90 1.26
N VAL A 384 14.99 12.92 1.18
CA VAL A 384 14.12 13.22 2.32
C VAL A 384 13.05 12.14 2.48
N LEU A 385 12.75 11.79 3.71
CA LEU A 385 11.65 10.92 4.08
C LEU A 385 10.36 11.75 4.16
N THR A 386 9.30 11.32 3.48
CA THR A 386 8.02 12.04 3.52
C THR A 386 7.26 11.75 4.82
N PRO A 387 6.26 12.55 5.19
CA PRO A 387 5.38 12.20 6.30
C PRO A 387 4.67 10.84 6.13
N THR A 388 4.41 10.41 4.88
CA THR A 388 3.87 9.08 4.57
C THR A 388 4.82 7.96 4.97
N TYR A 389 6.14 8.09 4.71
CA TYR A 389 7.14 7.13 5.16
C TYR A 389 7.07 6.90 6.67
N HIS A 390 6.94 7.97 7.44
CA HIS A 390 6.89 7.88 8.90
C HIS A 390 5.63 7.16 9.41
N VAL A 391 4.51 7.25 8.71
CA VAL A 391 3.32 6.45 9.03
C VAL A 391 3.60 4.97 8.81
N PHE A 392 4.18 4.58 7.68
CA PHE A 392 4.56 3.18 7.43
C PHE A 392 5.50 2.66 8.49
N GLU A 393 6.53 3.43 8.86
CA GLU A 393 7.48 3.08 9.92
C GLU A 393 6.79 2.89 11.28
N MET A 394 5.89 3.79 11.65
CA MET A 394 5.16 3.69 12.92
C MET A 394 4.17 2.53 12.96
N TYR A 395 3.58 2.17 11.80
CA TYR A 395 2.61 1.08 11.65
C TYR A 395 3.26 -0.30 11.43
N ASN A 396 4.59 -0.39 11.26
CA ASN A 396 5.30 -1.66 11.12
C ASN A 396 5.01 -2.66 12.27
N VAL A 397 4.63 -2.18 13.43
CA VAL A 397 4.24 -3.00 14.58
C VAL A 397 3.02 -3.88 14.32
N HIS A 398 2.22 -3.57 13.30
CA HIS A 398 1.03 -4.33 12.92
C HIS A 398 1.31 -5.43 11.89
N GLN A 399 2.50 -5.44 11.26
CA GLN A 399 2.88 -6.49 10.28
C GLN A 399 2.88 -7.87 10.94
N ASP A 400 2.19 -8.84 10.34
CA ASP A 400 2.04 -10.21 10.83
C ASP A 400 1.46 -10.30 12.26
N ALA A 401 0.75 -9.27 12.68
CA ALA A 401 0.06 -9.23 13.97
C ALA A 401 -1.39 -9.71 13.83
N GLU A 402 -1.96 -10.26 14.90
CA GLU A 402 -3.39 -10.55 14.95
C GLU A 402 -4.19 -9.25 15.02
N TYR A 403 -5.12 -9.04 14.09
CA TYR A 403 -6.03 -7.90 14.14
C TYR A 403 -6.97 -7.98 15.34
N LEU A 404 -7.13 -6.89 16.06
CA LEU A 404 -8.10 -6.72 17.13
C LEU A 404 -9.19 -5.75 16.68
N ALA A 405 -10.44 -6.20 16.69
CA ALA A 405 -11.56 -5.33 16.35
C ALA A 405 -11.69 -4.20 17.39
N ALA A 406 -12.10 -3.03 16.95
CA ALA A 406 -12.32 -1.88 17.82
C ALA A 406 -13.56 -1.11 17.40
N ASP A 407 -14.38 -0.71 18.40
CA ASP A 407 -15.45 0.25 18.22
C ASP A 407 -14.92 1.65 18.55
N CYS A 408 -15.20 2.63 17.69
CA CYS A 408 -14.82 4.03 17.93
C CYS A 408 -16.05 4.92 17.89
N LEU A 409 -16.39 5.49 19.04
CA LEU A 409 -17.43 6.52 19.16
C LEU A 409 -16.76 7.88 19.18
N THR A 410 -16.89 8.62 18.09
CA THR A 410 -16.23 9.91 17.88
C THR A 410 -17.15 10.89 17.14
N PRO A 411 -17.02 12.21 17.37
CA PRO A 411 -17.64 13.21 16.51
C PRO A 411 -17.13 13.09 15.07
N LYS A 412 -17.93 13.64 14.14
CA LYS A 412 -17.55 13.70 12.72
C LYS A 412 -17.52 15.15 12.25
N THR A 413 -16.60 15.46 11.37
CA THR A 413 -16.53 16.75 10.68
C THR A 413 -17.25 16.62 9.35
N ALA A 414 -18.29 17.45 9.16
CA ALA A 414 -19.03 17.53 7.91
C ALA A 414 -18.14 18.10 6.80
N CYS A 415 -18.29 17.59 5.59
CA CYS A 415 -17.58 18.05 4.40
C CYS A 415 -18.54 18.08 3.19
N ASP A 416 -18.08 18.60 2.04
CA ASP A 416 -18.93 18.69 0.83
C ASP A 416 -19.02 17.35 0.06
N ARG A 417 -18.66 16.25 0.70
CA ARG A 417 -18.66 14.92 0.09
C ARG A 417 -19.63 13.98 0.81
N LYS A 418 -19.73 12.76 0.28
CA LYS A 418 -20.69 11.75 0.73
C LYS A 418 -20.42 11.26 2.17
N VAL A 419 -19.16 11.22 2.59
CA VAL A 419 -18.76 10.64 3.87
C VAL A 419 -18.22 11.73 4.79
N ASP A 420 -18.84 11.92 5.96
CA ASP A 420 -18.30 12.80 7.00
C ASP A 420 -17.05 12.16 7.63
N VAL A 421 -16.05 13.01 7.90
CA VAL A 421 -14.74 12.57 8.40
C VAL A 421 -14.81 12.33 9.91
N PRO A 422 -14.51 11.12 10.43
CA PRO A 422 -14.39 10.88 11.87
C PRO A 422 -13.25 11.71 12.44
N GLN A 423 -13.45 12.34 13.61
CA GLN A 423 -12.41 13.14 14.24
C GLN A 423 -11.31 12.26 14.88
N VAL A 424 -11.65 11.03 15.27
CA VAL A 424 -10.68 10.03 15.74
C VAL A 424 -10.90 8.73 14.99
N ASP A 425 -9.82 8.06 14.59
CA ASP A 425 -9.84 6.69 14.08
C ASP A 425 -8.81 5.82 14.79
N VAL A 426 -8.92 4.49 14.64
CA VAL A 426 -8.13 3.53 15.41
C VAL A 426 -7.95 2.22 14.66
N THR A 427 -6.73 1.66 14.76
CA THR A 427 -6.49 0.24 14.54
C THR A 427 -5.76 -0.37 15.72
N ALA A 428 -5.99 -1.65 15.99
CA ALA A 428 -5.32 -2.39 17.04
C ALA A 428 -4.92 -3.78 16.59
N SER A 429 -3.81 -4.28 17.11
CA SER A 429 -3.32 -5.63 16.83
C SER A 429 -2.57 -6.22 18.02
N ARG A 430 -2.34 -7.55 17.98
CA ARG A 430 -1.53 -8.24 18.96
C ARG A 430 -0.44 -9.06 18.29
N LYS A 431 0.79 -8.91 18.75
CA LYS A 431 1.94 -9.70 18.30
C LYS A 431 2.87 -9.97 19.49
N ASP A 432 3.32 -11.20 19.67
CA ASP A 432 4.28 -11.60 20.70
C ASP A 432 3.90 -11.14 22.12
N GLY A 433 2.60 -11.18 22.45
CA GLY A 433 2.07 -10.76 23.75
C GLY A 433 1.97 -9.24 23.93
N MET A 434 2.33 -8.45 22.93
CA MET A 434 2.17 -7.00 22.93
C MET A 434 0.92 -6.58 22.17
N MET A 435 0.21 -5.62 22.72
CA MET A 435 -0.90 -4.92 22.04
C MET A 435 -0.36 -3.64 21.39
N ASN A 436 -0.55 -3.52 20.09
CA ASN A 436 -0.21 -2.34 19.31
C ASN A 436 -1.49 -1.58 18.99
N ILE A 437 -1.47 -0.27 19.22
CA ILE A 437 -2.62 0.61 19.04
C ILE A 437 -2.15 1.83 18.27
N SER A 438 -2.75 2.08 17.11
CA SER A 438 -2.54 3.30 16.35
C SER A 438 -3.80 4.14 16.35
N LEU A 439 -3.65 5.44 16.61
CA LEU A 439 -4.74 6.41 16.76
C LEU A 439 -4.49 7.59 15.83
N VAL A 440 -5.54 8.05 15.18
CA VAL A 440 -5.50 9.22 14.28
C VAL A 440 -6.42 10.32 14.82
N ASN A 441 -5.93 11.55 14.91
CA ASN A 441 -6.76 12.74 15.09
C ASN A 441 -6.79 13.52 13.78
N THR A 442 -7.95 13.57 13.15
CA THR A 442 -8.15 14.28 11.87
C THR A 442 -8.50 15.75 12.03
N ASP A 443 -8.83 16.20 13.24
CA ASP A 443 -9.18 17.60 13.48
C ASP A 443 -7.94 18.49 13.33
N LEU A 444 -8.05 19.54 12.52
CA LEU A 444 -6.93 20.46 12.24
C LEU A 444 -6.52 21.34 13.42
N LYS A 445 -7.43 21.55 14.40
CA LYS A 445 -7.26 22.60 15.43
C LYS A 445 -7.46 22.08 16.85
N LYS A 446 -8.27 21.03 17.01
CA LYS A 446 -8.68 20.56 18.32
C LYS A 446 -7.88 19.35 18.77
N PRO A 447 -7.20 19.39 19.93
CA PRO A 447 -6.73 18.18 20.57
C PRO A 447 -7.92 17.32 21.02
N MET A 448 -7.83 15.99 20.89
CA MET A 448 -8.89 15.06 21.23
C MET A 448 -8.54 14.25 22.47
N LYS A 449 -9.38 14.30 23.49
CA LYS A 449 -9.28 13.44 24.69
C LYS A 449 -10.00 12.13 24.40
N VAL A 450 -9.26 11.04 24.39
CA VAL A 450 -9.74 9.71 24.02
C VAL A 450 -9.58 8.75 25.20
N LEU A 451 -10.64 8.01 25.51
CA LEU A 451 -10.55 6.83 26.39
C LEU A 451 -10.49 5.58 25.52
N VAL A 452 -9.41 4.84 25.60
CA VAL A 452 -9.28 3.51 25.02
C VAL A 452 -9.57 2.48 26.10
N ALA A 453 -10.76 1.89 26.08
CA ALA A 453 -11.20 0.83 26.96
C ALA A 453 -10.94 -0.55 26.32
N PHE A 454 -10.83 -1.57 27.15
CA PHE A 454 -10.60 -2.95 26.77
C PHE A 454 -11.71 -3.85 27.32
N ASP A 455 -11.96 -4.98 26.67
CA ASP A 455 -12.94 -5.95 27.20
C ASP A 455 -12.42 -6.59 28.50
N SER A 456 -11.11 -6.88 28.57
CA SER A 456 -10.47 -7.43 29.75
C SER A 456 -9.91 -6.34 30.67
N PRO A 457 -10.20 -6.36 31.99
CA PRO A 457 -9.75 -5.31 32.92
C PRO A 457 -8.22 -5.17 33.06
N LYS A 458 -7.45 -6.12 32.55
CA LYS A 458 -5.98 -6.17 32.60
C LYS A 458 -5.36 -6.39 31.22
N ALA A 459 -6.06 -6.01 30.17
CA ALA A 459 -5.57 -6.17 28.81
C ALA A 459 -4.24 -5.43 28.57
N VAL A 460 -4.05 -4.31 29.27
CA VAL A 460 -2.81 -3.51 29.25
C VAL A 460 -2.41 -3.18 30.68
N SER A 461 -1.16 -3.46 31.03
CA SER A 461 -0.56 -3.14 32.34
C SER A 461 0.53 -2.08 32.28
N GLU A 462 1.17 -1.89 31.10
CA GLU A 462 2.27 -0.97 30.88
C GLU A 462 2.34 -0.56 29.41
N VAL A 463 2.61 0.72 29.15
CA VAL A 463 2.94 1.23 27.81
C VAL A 463 4.46 1.21 27.64
N LEU A 464 4.95 0.43 26.70
CA LEU A 464 6.39 0.23 26.46
C LEU A 464 6.97 1.23 25.48
N SER A 465 6.17 1.65 24.49
CA SER A 465 6.56 2.62 23.47
C SER A 465 5.38 3.49 23.11
N ALA A 466 5.62 4.77 22.90
CA ALA A 466 4.62 5.70 22.37
C ALA A 466 5.31 6.78 21.53
N ARG A 467 4.84 6.95 20.28
CA ARG A 467 5.36 7.94 19.33
C ARG A 467 4.21 8.71 18.73
N VAL A 468 4.46 9.94 18.32
CA VAL A 468 3.50 10.81 17.62
C VAL A 468 4.16 11.45 16.40
N LEU A 469 3.43 11.44 15.29
CA LEU A 469 3.70 12.23 14.10
C LEU A 469 2.67 13.34 14.05
N THR A 470 3.12 14.59 14.07
CA THR A 470 2.28 15.78 13.96
C THR A 470 3.15 16.98 13.57
N SER A 471 2.53 18.03 13.08
CA SER A 471 3.14 19.30 12.80
C SER A 471 2.19 20.44 13.16
N GLY A 472 2.62 21.67 13.05
CA GLY A 472 1.78 22.85 13.33
C GLY A 472 0.68 23.10 12.30
N ASP A 473 0.82 22.52 11.09
CA ASP A 473 -0.13 22.69 9.97
C ASP A 473 -0.17 21.40 9.12
N ALA A 474 -1.36 21.00 8.69
CA ALA A 474 -1.54 19.85 7.78
C ALA A 474 -0.83 20.01 6.43
N ARG A 475 -0.40 21.24 6.09
CA ARG A 475 0.34 21.61 4.88
C ARG A 475 1.85 21.44 5.04
N ASP A 476 2.32 21.16 6.25
CA ASP A 476 3.74 20.95 6.52
C ASP A 476 4.23 19.66 5.86
N TYR A 477 5.42 19.74 5.31
CA TYR A 477 6.10 18.66 4.60
C TYR A 477 7.61 18.72 4.79
N ASN A 478 8.28 17.63 4.52
CA ASN A 478 9.74 17.56 4.49
C ASN A 478 10.24 17.89 3.08
N ASP A 479 11.32 18.66 3.01
CA ASP A 479 11.93 19.11 1.76
C ASP A 479 13.45 19.16 1.88
N PHE A 480 14.14 19.21 0.75
CA PHE A 480 15.58 19.39 0.69
C PHE A 480 15.97 20.69 1.42
N GLY A 481 16.82 20.58 2.43
CA GLY A 481 17.14 21.70 3.34
C GLY A 481 16.23 21.82 4.57
N SER A 482 15.14 21.02 4.70
CA SER A 482 14.25 20.93 5.87
C SER A 482 13.69 19.51 6.02
N ALA A 483 14.59 18.54 6.14
CA ALA A 483 14.27 17.11 6.04
C ALA A 483 13.43 16.55 7.20
N ASP A 484 13.46 17.18 8.38
CA ASP A 484 12.86 16.67 9.61
C ASP A 484 11.75 17.58 10.17
N LYS A 485 11.15 18.44 9.33
CA LYS A 485 10.05 19.32 9.77
C LYS A 485 8.86 18.54 10.29
N VAL A 486 8.57 17.40 9.68
CA VAL A 486 7.53 16.44 10.07
C VAL A 486 8.19 15.10 10.32
N ALA A 487 8.50 14.81 11.58
CA ALA A 487 9.14 13.58 12.00
C ALA A 487 8.52 13.05 13.30
N PRO A 488 8.51 11.73 13.52
CA PRO A 488 7.94 11.15 14.74
C PRO A 488 8.79 11.48 15.97
N VAL A 489 8.12 11.90 17.03
CA VAL A 489 8.74 12.15 18.33
C VAL A 489 8.13 11.31 19.44
N ALA A 490 8.79 11.21 20.59
CA ALA A 490 8.26 10.53 21.76
C ALA A 490 6.95 11.15 22.22
N PHE A 491 5.92 10.33 22.40
CA PHE A 491 4.60 10.75 22.86
C PHE A 491 4.46 10.52 24.36
N LYS A 492 3.95 11.50 25.12
CA LYS A 492 3.83 11.46 26.58
C LYS A 492 2.44 11.81 27.11
N ALA A 493 1.53 12.25 26.23
CA ALA A 493 0.19 12.72 26.64
C ALA A 493 -0.80 11.53 26.80
N TYR A 494 -0.39 10.52 27.57
CA TYR A 494 -1.24 9.38 27.91
C TYR A 494 -1.13 9.01 29.40
N LYS A 495 -2.15 8.32 29.90
CA LYS A 495 -2.19 7.79 31.28
C LYS A 495 -2.98 6.49 31.32
N LEU A 496 -2.39 5.46 31.87
CA LEU A 496 -3.10 4.21 32.18
C LEU A 496 -3.90 4.38 33.47
N THR A 497 -5.19 4.05 33.41
CA THR A 497 -6.16 4.16 34.51
C THR A 497 -6.93 2.84 34.69
N LYS A 498 -7.78 2.75 35.69
CA LYS A 498 -8.69 1.60 35.87
C LYS A 498 -9.73 1.47 34.75
N ALA A 499 -10.06 2.58 34.07
CA ALA A 499 -11.03 2.61 32.99
C ALA A 499 -10.41 2.22 31.63
N GLY A 500 -9.09 2.23 31.51
CA GLY A 500 -8.34 2.00 30.29
C GLY A 500 -7.20 3.00 30.12
N LEU A 501 -6.80 3.21 28.88
CA LEU A 501 -5.75 4.15 28.49
C LEU A 501 -6.39 5.50 28.08
N GLU A 502 -6.15 6.54 28.86
CA GLU A 502 -6.53 7.91 28.54
C GLU A 502 -5.43 8.55 27.70
N VAL A 503 -5.78 9.12 26.54
CA VAL A 503 -4.85 9.71 25.59
C VAL A 503 -5.35 11.10 25.19
N THR A 504 -4.44 12.07 25.09
CA THR A 504 -4.75 13.38 24.50
C THR A 504 -4.01 13.52 23.17
N LEU A 505 -4.70 13.29 22.06
CA LEU A 505 -4.15 13.35 20.71
C LEU A 505 -3.99 14.83 20.30
N PRO A 506 -2.80 15.27 19.85
CA PRO A 506 -2.66 16.60 19.25
C PRO A 506 -3.54 16.77 18.00
N PRO A 507 -3.84 17.99 17.57
CA PRO A 507 -4.49 18.23 16.29
C PRO A 507 -3.67 17.61 15.14
N CYS A 508 -4.35 17.13 14.09
CA CYS A 508 -3.72 16.61 12.87
C CYS A 508 -2.53 15.67 13.21
N SER A 509 -2.80 14.54 13.84
CA SER A 509 -1.76 13.66 14.37
C SER A 509 -2.03 12.18 14.15
N VAL A 510 -0.93 11.43 14.07
CA VAL A 510 -0.92 9.96 14.12
C VAL A 510 -0.11 9.56 15.35
N VAL A 511 -0.68 8.72 16.22
CA VAL A 511 -0.03 8.21 17.43
C VAL A 511 0.02 6.70 17.36
N ALA A 512 1.20 6.11 17.60
CA ALA A 512 1.37 4.66 17.73
C ALA A 512 1.89 4.32 19.13
N LEU A 513 1.25 3.33 19.75
CA LEU A 513 1.59 2.83 21.09
C LEU A 513 1.78 1.31 21.04
N SER A 514 2.77 0.80 21.79
CA SER A 514 2.90 -0.62 22.09
C SER A 514 2.86 -0.83 23.59
N ALA A 515 2.03 -1.77 24.04
CA ALA A 515 1.71 -2.00 25.43
C ALA A 515 1.65 -3.49 25.77
N LYS A 516 1.80 -3.85 27.04
CA LYS A 516 1.65 -5.23 27.51
C LYS A 516 0.82 -5.29 28.81
#